data_2cb248619284e24b02bb4b790ae2187f
#
_entry.id   2cb248619284e24b02bb4b790ae2187f
#
_cell.length_a   1.000
_cell.length_b   1.000
_cell.length_c   1.000
_cell.angle_alpha   90.00
_cell.angle_beta   90.00
_cell.angle_gamma   90.00
#
_symmetry.space_group_name_H-M   'P 1'
#
loop_
_entity.id
_entity.type
_entity.pdbx_description
1 polymer ?
#
loop_
_entity_poly.entity_id
_entity_poly.type
_entity_poly.pdbx_seq_one_letter_code
_entity_poly.pdbx_strand_id
1 'polypeptide(L)'
;QKGVPYSISATYYKLEHDHWFMATMWLTAGLLMPAVLEVSKPGTEWLAFLACAGMFFIGAAPNFKDIVEGGIHKMGAILCLVGSQAWVAGNCPWCLLVWIAYVGYTVAMMVRNENDSIISDFLHTKPMFWIEVAALTSTYLSLLILA
;
A
#
# COMPACT_ATOMS: atom_id res chain seq x y z
N GLN A 1 -2.08 -20.39 10.56
CA GLN A 1 -2.12 -20.34 9.09
C GLN A 1 -0.73 -19.97 8.59
N LYS A 2 -0.06 -20.91 7.92
CA LYS A 2 1.20 -20.65 7.20
C LYS A 2 0.83 -19.92 5.89
N GLY A 3 1.26 -18.69 5.71
CA GLY A 3 1.04 -17.97 4.47
C GLY A 3 1.01 -16.44 4.63
N VAL A 4 0.91 -15.76 3.48
CA VAL A 4 0.83 -14.30 3.39
C VAL A 4 -0.47 -13.80 4.05
N PRO A 5 -0.46 -12.71 4.83
CA PRO A 5 -1.67 -12.13 5.43
C PRO A 5 -2.63 -11.62 4.35
N TYR A 6 -3.86 -11.29 4.76
CA TYR A 6 -4.86 -10.71 3.85
C TYR A 6 -4.44 -9.33 3.29
N SER A 7 -3.80 -8.52 4.13
CA SER A 7 -3.22 -7.21 3.80
C SER A 7 -2.03 -6.95 4.71
N ILE A 8 -1.19 -5.98 4.39
CA ILE A 8 -0.14 -5.51 5.30
C ILE A 8 -0.77 -5.01 6.60
N SER A 9 -1.85 -4.25 6.50
CA SER A 9 -2.60 -3.76 7.66
C SER A 9 -3.12 -4.89 8.56
N ALA A 10 -3.42 -6.08 8.01
CA ALA A 10 -3.86 -7.22 8.81
C ALA A 10 -2.77 -7.79 9.73
N THR A 11 -1.51 -7.38 9.56
CA THR A 11 -0.43 -7.74 10.50
C THR A 11 -0.65 -7.14 11.87
N TYR A 12 -1.37 -6.02 11.98
CA TYR A 12 -1.77 -5.41 13.25
C TYR A 12 -2.35 -6.45 14.22
N TYR A 13 -3.27 -7.30 13.75
CA TYR A 13 -3.92 -8.31 14.59
C TYR A 13 -3.04 -9.51 14.95
N LYS A 14 -1.80 -9.55 14.47
CA LYS A 14 -0.82 -10.61 14.75
C LYS A 14 0.32 -10.14 15.63
N LEU A 15 0.43 -8.84 15.86
CA LEU A 15 1.46 -8.28 16.73
C LEU A 15 1.08 -8.50 18.19
N GLU A 16 2.04 -8.87 19.01
CA GLU A 16 1.90 -8.99 20.45
C GLU A 16 1.63 -7.61 21.10
N HIS A 17 2.22 -6.57 20.51
CA HIS A 17 2.06 -5.18 20.90
C HIS A 17 1.58 -4.36 19.71
N ASP A 18 0.34 -3.97 19.71
CA ASP A 18 -0.36 -3.26 18.65
C ASP A 18 0.22 -1.87 18.32
N HIS A 19 0.77 -1.18 19.35
CA HIS A 19 1.43 0.11 19.17
C HIS A 19 2.64 0.09 18.22
N TRP A 20 3.28 -1.07 17.98
CA TRP A 20 4.34 -1.18 17.00
C TRP A 20 3.86 -0.94 15.57
N PHE A 21 2.62 -1.32 15.26
CA PHE A 21 2.05 -1.05 13.95
C PHE A 21 1.92 0.46 13.73
N MET A 22 1.33 1.18 14.69
CA MET A 22 1.19 2.63 14.64
C MET A 22 2.56 3.33 14.52
N ALA A 23 3.51 2.96 15.39
CA ALA A 23 4.84 3.53 15.39
C ALA A 23 5.56 3.33 14.04
N THR A 24 5.44 2.12 13.45
CA THR A 24 6.03 1.82 12.15
C THR A 24 5.42 2.66 11.04
N MET A 25 4.08 2.80 10.99
CA MET A 25 3.39 3.61 10.00
C MET A 25 3.80 5.09 10.08
N TRP A 26 3.83 5.64 11.29
CA TRP A 26 4.19 7.04 11.50
C TRP A 26 5.67 7.32 11.23
N LEU A 27 6.56 6.44 11.67
CA LEU A 27 7.99 6.55 11.38
C LEU A 27 8.24 6.48 9.87
N THR A 28 7.60 5.52 9.19
CA THR A 28 7.72 5.38 7.73
C THR A 28 7.22 6.63 7.02
N ALA A 29 6.05 7.15 7.36
CA ALA A 29 5.52 8.37 6.76
C ALA A 29 6.43 9.59 7.03
N GLY A 30 6.92 9.72 8.27
CA GLY A 30 7.81 10.83 8.66
C GLY A 30 9.16 10.81 7.95
N LEU A 31 9.73 9.63 7.71
CA LEU A 31 11.01 9.48 6.99
C LEU A 31 10.83 9.59 5.47
N LEU A 32 9.72 9.09 4.94
CA LEU A 32 9.44 9.17 3.50
C LEU A 32 9.13 10.60 3.06
N MET A 33 8.43 11.37 3.87
CA MET A 33 7.97 12.70 3.47
C MET A 33 9.11 13.60 2.97
N PRO A 34 10.20 13.86 3.73
CA PRO A 34 11.29 14.69 3.23
C PRO A 34 11.95 14.09 1.99
N ALA A 35 12.17 12.79 1.95
CA ALA A 35 12.84 12.13 0.83
C ALA A 35 12.01 12.25 -0.47
N VAL A 36 10.69 12.06 -0.39
CA VAL A 36 9.80 12.18 -1.55
C VAL A 36 9.71 13.63 -2.01
N LEU A 37 9.66 14.59 -1.08
CA LEU A 37 9.59 16.02 -1.43
C LEU A 37 10.85 16.48 -2.14
N GLU A 38 12.04 16.03 -1.72
CA GLU A 38 13.32 16.41 -2.31
C GLU A 38 13.42 16.03 -3.78
N VAL A 39 12.88 14.87 -4.16
CA VAL A 39 12.95 14.36 -5.53
C VAL A 39 11.69 14.65 -6.36
N SER A 40 10.69 15.32 -5.79
CA SER A 40 9.44 15.64 -6.48
C SER A 40 9.63 16.70 -7.54
N LYS A 41 9.02 16.50 -8.70
CA LYS A 41 8.91 17.55 -9.71
C LYS A 41 8.00 18.67 -9.20
N PRO A 42 8.30 19.93 -9.56
CA PRO A 42 7.46 21.07 -9.20
C PRO A 42 5.97 20.83 -9.52
N GLY A 43 5.12 21.03 -8.52
CA GLY A 43 3.66 20.85 -8.65
C GLY A 43 3.16 19.43 -8.37
N THR A 44 4.04 18.46 -8.03
CA THR A 44 3.64 17.10 -7.65
C THR A 44 3.80 16.82 -6.15
N GLU A 45 4.35 17.75 -5.39
CA GLU A 45 4.67 17.62 -3.96
C GLU A 45 3.44 17.34 -3.11
N TRP A 46 2.30 17.93 -3.47
CA TRP A 46 1.05 17.72 -2.76
C TRP A 46 0.56 16.26 -2.79
N LEU A 47 0.93 15.51 -3.84
CA LEU A 47 0.65 14.07 -3.93
C LEU A 47 1.45 13.28 -2.90
N ALA A 48 2.71 13.69 -2.65
CA ALA A 48 3.54 13.13 -1.60
C ALA A 48 2.93 13.39 -0.21
N PHE A 49 2.48 14.61 0.05
CA PHE A 49 1.75 14.94 1.28
C PHE A 49 0.50 14.10 1.46
N LEU A 50 -0.28 13.95 0.39
CA LEU A 50 -1.50 13.14 0.42
C LEU A 50 -1.21 11.68 0.79
N ALA A 51 -0.18 11.09 0.17
CA ALA A 51 0.24 9.72 0.45
C ALA A 51 0.70 9.55 1.90
N CYS A 52 1.56 10.44 2.41
CA CYS A 52 2.05 10.40 3.78
C CYS A 52 0.93 10.65 4.80
N ALA A 53 0.03 11.60 4.53
CA ALA A 53 -1.15 11.82 5.38
C ALA A 53 -2.03 10.57 5.46
N GLY A 54 -2.24 9.90 4.33
CA GLY A 54 -2.94 8.61 4.30
C GLY A 54 -2.28 7.57 5.22
N MET A 55 -0.96 7.48 5.20
CA MET A 55 -0.21 6.55 6.05
C MET A 55 -0.31 6.92 7.55
N PHE A 56 -0.35 8.22 7.89
CA PHE A 56 -0.63 8.66 9.26
C PHE A 56 -2.02 8.25 9.72
N PHE A 57 -3.05 8.37 8.87
CA PHE A 57 -4.42 7.90 9.20
C PHE A 57 -4.48 6.39 9.39
N ILE A 58 -3.79 5.60 8.57
CA ILE A 58 -3.69 4.14 8.74
C ILE A 58 -3.09 3.82 10.12
N GLY A 59 -2.03 4.50 10.51
CA GLY A 59 -1.39 4.32 11.81
C GLY A 59 -2.25 4.80 12.98
N ALA A 60 -3.00 5.90 12.81
CA ALA A 60 -3.87 6.45 13.86
C ALA A 60 -5.12 5.60 14.13
N ALA A 61 -5.58 4.84 13.14
CA ALA A 61 -6.77 4.00 13.21
C ALA A 61 -6.45 2.56 12.79
N PRO A 62 -5.62 1.82 13.55
CA PRO A 62 -5.12 0.51 13.14
C PRO A 62 -6.19 -0.59 13.22
N ASN A 63 -7.22 -0.42 14.06
CA ASN A 63 -8.29 -1.39 14.24
C ASN A 63 -9.38 -1.25 13.17
N PHE A 64 -9.06 -1.62 11.94
CA PHE A 64 -9.97 -1.48 10.78
C PHE A 64 -11.22 -2.40 10.83
N LYS A 65 -11.38 -3.24 11.87
CA LYS A 65 -12.60 -4.00 12.12
C LYS A 65 -13.62 -3.21 12.94
N ASP A 66 -13.20 -2.19 13.66
CA ASP A 66 -14.09 -1.23 14.28
C ASP A 66 -14.82 -0.38 13.22
N ILE A 67 -16.03 0.09 13.54
CA ILE A 67 -16.85 0.85 12.57
C ILE A 67 -16.22 2.22 12.30
N VAL A 68 -15.80 2.93 13.33
CA VAL A 68 -15.27 4.30 13.22
C VAL A 68 -13.82 4.27 12.73
N GLU A 69 -12.97 3.52 13.43
CA GLU A 69 -11.56 3.37 13.05
C GLU A 69 -11.42 2.76 11.66
N GLY A 70 -12.25 1.76 11.31
CA GLY A 70 -12.26 1.14 10.00
C GLY A 70 -12.60 2.10 8.87
N GLY A 71 -13.45 3.09 9.12
CA GLY A 71 -13.73 4.18 8.17
C GLY A 71 -12.50 5.05 7.92
N ILE A 72 -11.85 5.50 9.00
CA ILE A 72 -10.63 6.32 8.96
C ILE A 72 -9.49 5.53 8.29
N HIS A 73 -9.29 4.28 8.67
CA HIS A 73 -8.27 3.40 8.09
C HIS A 73 -8.43 3.24 6.58
N LYS A 74 -9.63 2.93 6.11
CA LYS A 74 -9.92 2.77 4.67
C LYS A 74 -9.68 4.06 3.90
N MET A 75 -10.13 5.20 4.44
CA MET A 75 -9.87 6.50 3.83
C MET A 75 -8.36 6.77 3.76
N GLY A 76 -7.63 6.52 4.85
CA GLY A 76 -6.17 6.63 4.87
C GLY A 76 -5.50 5.73 3.83
N ALA A 77 -5.94 4.48 3.69
CA ALA A 77 -5.42 3.55 2.70
C ALA A 77 -5.67 4.01 1.25
N ILE A 78 -6.86 4.55 0.96
CA ILE A 78 -7.17 5.13 -0.36
C ILE A 78 -6.29 6.34 -0.64
N LEU A 79 -6.15 7.27 0.31
CA LEU A 79 -5.32 8.46 0.15
C LEU A 79 -3.84 8.07 -0.05
N CYS A 80 -3.33 7.13 0.74
CA CYS A 80 -1.97 6.63 0.61
C CYS A 80 -1.74 5.98 -0.75
N LEU A 81 -2.63 5.08 -1.17
CA LEU A 81 -2.52 4.37 -2.45
C LEU A 81 -2.63 5.34 -3.64
N VAL A 82 -3.69 6.13 -3.69
CA VAL A 82 -3.94 7.05 -4.82
C VAL A 82 -2.86 8.14 -4.86
N GLY A 83 -2.53 8.75 -3.73
CA GLY A 83 -1.50 9.78 -3.64
C GLY A 83 -0.14 9.27 -4.09
N SER A 84 0.30 8.11 -3.59
CA SER A 84 1.60 7.54 -3.95
C SER A 84 1.67 7.14 -5.42
N GLN A 85 0.63 6.49 -5.95
CA GLN A 85 0.65 6.06 -7.36
C GLN A 85 0.50 7.23 -8.34
N ALA A 86 -0.27 8.26 -8.00
CA ALA A 86 -0.32 9.49 -8.78
C ALA A 86 1.03 10.23 -8.75
N TRP A 87 1.71 10.25 -7.60
CA TRP A 87 3.06 10.79 -7.48
C TRP A 87 4.06 10.01 -8.35
N VAL A 88 4.03 8.67 -8.32
CA VAL A 88 4.86 7.81 -9.20
C VAL A 88 4.57 8.11 -10.65
N ALA A 89 3.32 8.22 -11.05
CA ALA A 89 2.92 8.54 -12.43
C ALA A 89 3.49 9.89 -12.93
N GLY A 90 3.51 10.89 -12.06
CA GLY A 90 4.05 12.22 -12.37
C GLY A 90 5.58 12.28 -12.42
N ASN A 91 6.25 11.52 -11.55
CA ASN A 91 7.70 11.65 -11.32
C ASN A 91 8.52 10.55 -12.02
N CYS A 92 8.08 9.29 -11.94
CA CYS A 92 8.77 8.13 -12.52
C CYS A 92 7.77 7.09 -13.07
N PRO A 93 7.05 7.39 -14.18
CA PRO A 93 5.94 6.55 -14.66
C PRO A 93 6.34 5.11 -14.98
N TRP A 94 7.62 4.87 -15.32
CA TRP A 94 8.14 3.53 -15.59
C TRP A 94 8.05 2.59 -14.38
N CYS A 95 8.08 3.12 -13.16
CA CYS A 95 7.93 2.32 -11.95
C CYS A 95 6.52 1.72 -11.80
N LEU A 96 5.51 2.25 -12.53
CA LEU A 96 4.18 1.64 -12.62
C LEU A 96 4.17 0.28 -13.34
N LEU A 97 5.24 -0.08 -14.06
CA LEU A 97 5.37 -1.42 -14.65
C LEU A 97 5.35 -2.55 -13.60
N VAL A 98 5.62 -2.23 -12.33
CA VAL A 98 5.43 -3.17 -11.20
C VAL A 98 4.01 -3.72 -11.16
N TRP A 99 3.02 -2.93 -11.56
CA TRP A 99 1.62 -3.38 -11.62
C TRP A 99 1.37 -4.48 -12.66
N ILE A 100 2.17 -4.51 -13.73
CA ILE A 100 2.10 -5.61 -14.72
C ILE A 100 2.52 -6.92 -14.07
N ALA A 101 3.58 -6.90 -13.24
CA ALA A 101 4.01 -8.10 -12.49
C ALA A 101 2.92 -8.55 -11.50
N TYR A 102 2.25 -7.61 -10.82
CA TYR A 102 1.13 -7.91 -9.94
C TYR A 102 -0.03 -8.57 -10.70
N VAL A 103 -0.45 -7.98 -11.83
CA VAL A 103 -1.54 -8.54 -12.66
C VAL A 103 -1.16 -9.92 -13.17
N GLY A 104 0.06 -10.09 -13.71
CA GLY A 104 0.57 -11.38 -14.18
C GLY A 104 0.57 -12.44 -13.08
N TYR A 105 1.03 -12.10 -11.88
CA TYR A 105 0.96 -13.00 -10.73
C TYR A 105 -0.48 -13.40 -10.38
N THR A 106 -1.39 -12.42 -10.32
CA THR A 106 -2.80 -12.66 -9.98
C THR A 106 -3.46 -13.60 -10.99
N VAL A 107 -3.28 -13.32 -12.29
CA VAL A 107 -3.80 -14.16 -13.36
C VAL A 107 -3.22 -15.58 -13.29
N ALA A 108 -1.91 -15.72 -13.13
CA ALA A 108 -1.25 -17.02 -13.02
C ALA A 108 -1.77 -17.84 -11.82
N MET A 109 -2.03 -17.18 -10.70
CA MET A 109 -2.58 -17.85 -9.51
C MET A 109 -4.04 -18.24 -9.71
N MET A 110 -4.84 -17.39 -10.36
CA MET A 110 -6.25 -17.72 -10.67
C MET A 110 -6.36 -18.93 -11.63
N VAL A 111 -5.50 -18.97 -12.65
CA VAL A 111 -5.48 -20.11 -13.61
C VAL A 111 -5.05 -21.43 -12.92
N ARG A 112 -4.25 -21.35 -11.85
CA ARG A 112 -3.81 -22.54 -11.08
C ARG A 112 -4.83 -23.02 -10.05
N ASN A 113 -5.76 -22.15 -9.64
CA ASN A 113 -6.82 -22.47 -8.70
C ASN A 113 -8.04 -22.93 -9.51
N GLU A 114 -8.43 -24.17 -9.38
CA GLU A 114 -9.61 -24.73 -10.02
C GLU A 114 -10.80 -24.70 -9.05
N ASN A 115 -11.28 -23.49 -8.71
CA ASN A 115 -12.49 -23.31 -7.92
C ASN A 115 -13.69 -23.01 -8.84
N ASP A 116 -14.89 -23.20 -8.32
CA ASP A 116 -16.14 -23.00 -9.07
C ASP A 116 -16.50 -21.52 -9.34
N SER A 117 -15.71 -20.55 -8.81
CA SER A 117 -16.01 -19.13 -8.92
C SER A 117 -14.75 -18.28 -9.12
N ILE A 118 -14.77 -17.44 -10.17
CA ILE A 118 -13.72 -16.46 -10.47
C ILE A 118 -13.45 -15.51 -9.28
N ILE A 119 -14.52 -15.13 -8.56
CA ILE A 119 -14.39 -14.24 -7.39
C ILE A 119 -13.67 -14.96 -6.25
N SER A 120 -13.99 -16.23 -6.03
CA SER A 120 -13.29 -17.06 -5.02
C SER A 120 -11.82 -17.20 -5.37
N ASP A 121 -11.48 -17.49 -6.62
CA ASP A 121 -10.09 -17.60 -7.08
C ASP A 121 -9.32 -16.29 -6.89
N PHE A 122 -9.92 -15.17 -7.27
CA PHE A 122 -9.34 -13.85 -7.05
C PHE A 122 -9.07 -13.57 -5.57
N LEU A 123 -10.03 -13.84 -4.69
CA LEU A 123 -9.86 -13.61 -3.24
C LEU A 123 -8.79 -14.53 -2.63
N HIS A 124 -8.62 -15.75 -3.16
CA HIS A 124 -7.56 -16.67 -2.75
C HIS A 124 -6.15 -16.14 -3.09
N THR A 125 -6.00 -15.31 -4.11
CA THR A 125 -4.72 -14.65 -4.44
C THR A 125 -4.30 -13.60 -3.42
N LYS A 126 -5.17 -13.24 -2.46
CA LYS A 126 -4.96 -12.17 -1.46
C LYS A 126 -4.64 -10.82 -2.11
N PRO A 127 -5.54 -10.32 -2.95
CA PRO A 127 -5.28 -9.15 -3.79
C PRO A 127 -4.91 -7.91 -2.98
N MET A 128 -5.52 -7.67 -1.81
CA MET A 128 -5.21 -6.51 -0.98
C MET A 128 -3.75 -6.47 -0.56
N PHE A 129 -3.18 -7.60 -0.13
CA PHE A 129 -1.77 -7.67 0.24
C PHE A 129 -0.86 -7.30 -0.94
N TRP A 130 -1.12 -7.88 -2.11
CA TRP A 130 -0.25 -7.66 -3.28
C TRP A 130 -0.43 -6.29 -3.92
N ILE A 131 -1.63 -5.68 -3.83
CA ILE A 131 -1.86 -4.27 -4.18
C ILE A 131 -0.99 -3.35 -3.31
N GLU A 132 -1.00 -3.55 -1.99
CA GLU A 132 -0.19 -2.77 -1.06
C GLU A 132 1.32 -2.96 -1.34
N VAL A 133 1.76 -4.20 -1.57
CA VAL A 133 3.16 -4.50 -1.93
C VAL A 133 3.55 -3.85 -3.26
N ALA A 134 2.72 -3.93 -4.30
CA ALA A 134 3.00 -3.31 -5.60
C ALA A 134 3.11 -1.79 -5.49
N ALA A 135 2.20 -1.16 -4.73
CA ALA A 135 2.22 0.27 -4.50
C ALA A 135 3.47 0.74 -3.74
N LEU A 136 3.84 0.04 -2.67
CA LEU A 136 5.06 0.33 -1.93
C LEU A 136 6.31 0.13 -2.81
N THR A 137 6.37 -0.98 -3.53
CA THR A 137 7.51 -1.29 -4.40
C THR A 137 7.68 -0.24 -5.48
N SER A 138 6.61 0.17 -6.19
CA SER A 138 6.69 1.21 -7.21
C SER A 138 7.14 2.55 -6.64
N THR A 139 6.68 2.91 -5.45
CA THR A 139 7.06 4.16 -4.76
C THR A 139 8.53 4.16 -4.35
N TYR A 140 8.99 3.07 -3.70
CA TYR A 140 10.40 2.97 -3.28
C TYR A 140 11.37 2.88 -4.45
N LEU A 141 11.01 2.15 -5.52
CA LEU A 141 11.81 2.13 -6.75
C LEU A 141 11.91 3.52 -7.37
N SER A 142 10.81 4.28 -7.39
CA SER A 142 10.81 5.66 -7.88
C SER A 142 11.75 6.54 -7.07
N LEU A 143 11.73 6.43 -5.75
CA LEU A 143 12.66 7.15 -4.87
C LEU A 143 14.12 6.79 -5.18
N LEU A 144 14.44 5.50 -5.29
CA LEU A 144 15.80 5.04 -5.56
C LEU A 144 16.33 5.47 -6.94
N ILE A 145 15.44 5.65 -7.91
CA ILE A 145 15.82 6.08 -9.27
C ILE A 145 16.00 7.60 -9.34
N LEU A 146 15.23 8.35 -8.54
CA LEU A 146 15.22 9.81 -8.58
C LEU A 146 16.23 10.45 -7.61
N ALA A 147 16.66 9.73 -6.57
CA ALA A 147 17.69 10.14 -5.63
C ALA A 147 19.08 10.03 -6.25
#